data_41eb55561546ee9e65eb0cd0d98f24bc
#
_entry.id   41eb55561546ee9e65eb0cd0d98f24bc
#
_cell.length_a   1.000
_cell.length_b   1.000
_cell.length_c   1.000
_cell.angle_alpha   90.00
_cell.angle_beta   90.00
_cell.angle_gamma   90.00
#
_symmetry.space_group_name_H-M   'P 1'
#
loop_
_entity.id
_entity.type
_entity.pdbx_description
1 polymer ?
#
loop_
_entity_poly.entity_id
_entity_poly.type
_entity_poly.pdbx_seq_one_letter_code
_entity_poly.pdbx_strand_id
1 'polypeptide(L)'
;MSFLLLLVGLGQPVYGQYTSIQDTARCLSVRDSSATEAFGKNTDRQVTAYYYANKASLVDKYFRRGMSRISILNIPKGKRPAPESYLKRRYIRRHLKYFKGGASCIVSKAMLERYDGDSIGKADNSQFIMTKAEMDSVLTKSHGDLSCIEHELGIPSGAWKHRVLVRIDIPKPKKLRLRMASGNEVGANVLWLPGGLLPTGYREAVIDRIPKGKYKASLIVLTGEVNDGLAVPNKNEQK
;
A
#
# COMPACT_ATOMS: atom_id res chain seq x y z
N MET A 1 3.58 -29.96 47.03
CA MET A 1 3.84 -28.57 46.59
C MET A 1 4.31 -28.64 45.13
N SER A 2 3.38 -28.46 44.21
CA SER A 2 3.66 -28.49 42.76
C SER A 2 3.71 -27.07 42.24
N PHE A 3 4.85 -26.66 41.73
CA PHE A 3 5.02 -25.39 41.02
C PHE A 3 4.54 -25.53 39.58
N LEU A 4 3.47 -24.83 39.25
CA LEU A 4 2.96 -24.71 37.92
C LEU A 4 3.70 -23.57 37.22
N LEU A 5 4.61 -23.89 36.29
CA LEU A 5 5.28 -22.92 35.43
C LEU A 5 4.30 -22.49 34.33
N LEU A 6 3.80 -21.25 34.42
CA LEU A 6 3.08 -20.59 33.34
C LEU A 6 4.08 -20.13 32.26
N LEU A 7 4.17 -20.88 31.17
CA LEU A 7 4.84 -20.46 29.95
C LEU A 7 3.95 -19.42 29.24
N VAL A 8 4.26 -18.15 29.41
CA VAL A 8 3.71 -17.07 28.58
C VAL A 8 4.37 -17.15 27.21
N GLY A 9 3.70 -17.82 26.29
CA GLY A 9 4.08 -17.83 24.89
C GLY A 9 3.89 -16.44 24.27
N LEU A 10 4.98 -15.71 24.10
CA LEU A 10 5.01 -14.50 23.29
C LEU A 10 4.75 -14.91 21.83
N GLY A 11 3.49 -14.80 21.42
CA GLY A 11 3.08 -15.04 20.05
C GLY A 11 3.72 -14.03 19.10
N GLN A 12 4.64 -14.49 18.27
CA GLN A 12 5.21 -13.73 17.18
C GLN A 12 4.11 -13.39 16.17
N PRO A 13 3.93 -12.13 15.79
CA PRO A 13 2.97 -11.80 14.74
C PRO A 13 3.48 -12.31 13.38
N VAL A 14 2.82 -13.32 12.84
CA VAL A 14 3.09 -13.85 11.51
C VAL A 14 2.54 -12.87 10.47
N TYR A 15 3.41 -12.08 9.89
CA TYR A 15 3.08 -11.21 8.76
C TYR A 15 3.38 -11.95 7.44
N GLY A 16 2.37 -12.14 6.60
CA GLY A 16 2.64 -12.46 5.21
C GLY A 16 1.85 -13.57 4.54
N GLN A 17 0.99 -14.29 5.23
CA GLN A 17 0.05 -15.23 4.59
C GLN A 17 -1.28 -15.17 5.32
N TYR A 18 -2.17 -14.33 4.85
CA TYR A 18 -3.54 -14.27 5.31
C TYR A 18 -4.39 -15.19 4.42
N THR A 19 -4.78 -16.35 4.90
CA THR A 19 -5.56 -17.34 4.14
C THR A 19 -6.82 -17.82 4.83
N SER A 20 -7.21 -17.23 5.97
CA SER A 20 -8.36 -17.71 6.75
C SER A 20 -9.26 -16.60 7.29
N ILE A 21 -10.45 -16.97 7.74
CA ILE A 21 -11.42 -16.09 8.44
C ILE A 21 -10.79 -15.38 9.66
N GLN A 22 -9.81 -16.00 10.32
CA GLN A 22 -9.06 -15.40 11.43
C GLN A 22 -8.25 -14.17 11.02
N ASP A 23 -7.81 -14.09 9.76
CA ASP A 23 -7.05 -12.97 9.23
C ASP A 23 -7.93 -11.76 8.94
N THR A 24 -9.19 -11.98 8.56
CA THR A 24 -10.20 -10.93 8.40
C THR A 24 -10.53 -10.27 9.74
N ALA A 25 -10.71 -11.09 10.79
CA ALA A 25 -10.93 -10.59 12.16
C ALA A 25 -9.74 -9.73 12.66
N ARG A 26 -8.54 -10.01 12.21
CA ARG A 26 -7.33 -9.25 12.56
C ARG A 26 -7.25 -7.88 11.89
N CYS A 27 -7.69 -7.76 10.64
CA CYS A 27 -7.86 -6.48 9.97
C CYS A 27 -8.93 -5.61 10.66
N LEU A 28 -10.00 -6.24 11.15
CA LEU A 28 -11.08 -5.59 11.90
C LEU A 28 -10.67 -5.21 13.33
N SER A 29 -9.75 -5.95 13.96
CA SER A 29 -9.27 -5.69 15.33
C SER A 29 -8.25 -4.55 15.42
N VAL A 30 -7.73 -4.06 14.31
CA VAL A 30 -6.89 -2.83 14.26
C VAL A 30 -7.70 -1.56 14.60
N ARG A 31 -9.01 -1.68 14.82
CA ARG A 31 -9.83 -0.63 15.48
C ARG A 31 -9.48 -0.38 16.95
N ASP A 32 -8.48 -1.06 17.50
CA ASP A 32 -8.07 -0.85 18.87
C ASP A 32 -7.47 0.55 19.03
N SER A 33 -8.19 1.38 19.76
CA SER A 33 -7.98 2.81 19.96
C SER A 33 -6.61 3.19 20.51
N SER A 34 -5.90 2.26 21.13
CA SER A 34 -4.56 2.49 21.70
C SER A 34 -3.47 2.78 20.66
N ALA A 35 -3.61 2.20 19.46
CA ALA A 35 -2.67 2.47 18.36
C ALA A 35 -2.94 3.85 17.70
N THR A 36 -4.20 4.27 17.66
CA THR A 36 -4.63 5.53 17.01
C THR A 36 -4.24 6.76 17.85
N GLU A 37 -4.28 6.67 19.18
CA GLU A 37 -3.83 7.75 20.07
C GLU A 37 -2.30 7.93 20.06
N ALA A 38 -1.53 6.86 19.89
CA ALA A 38 -0.07 6.93 19.72
C ALA A 38 0.34 7.62 18.41
N PHE A 39 -0.51 7.57 17.37
CA PHE A 39 -0.27 8.20 16.07
C PHE A 39 -0.46 9.72 16.06
N GLY A 40 -1.26 10.27 16.99
CA GLY A 40 -1.62 11.70 16.97
C GLY A 40 -0.60 12.65 17.62
N LYS A 41 0.40 12.16 18.33
CA LYS A 41 1.34 13.00 19.11
C LYS A 41 2.82 12.69 18.94
N ASN A 42 3.20 11.71 18.13
CA ASN A 42 4.60 11.32 17.99
C ASN A 42 5.13 11.56 16.58
N THR A 43 6.28 12.24 16.57
CA THR A 43 7.05 12.63 15.39
C THR A 43 7.29 11.44 14.45
N ASP A 44 7.39 11.72 13.14
CA ASP A 44 7.71 10.79 12.02
C ASP A 44 8.73 9.68 12.35
N ARG A 45 9.63 9.93 13.30
CA ARG A 45 10.67 8.99 13.73
C ARG A 45 10.15 7.80 14.54
N GLN A 46 9.11 7.95 15.35
CA GLN A 46 8.60 6.86 16.21
C GLN A 46 7.69 5.92 15.44
N VAL A 47 6.87 6.45 14.54
CA VAL A 47 6.05 5.65 13.61
C VAL A 47 6.97 4.79 12.73
N THR A 48 8.01 5.40 12.22
CA THR A 48 9.05 4.75 11.45
C THR A 48 9.72 3.63 12.24
N ALA A 49 10.10 3.86 13.51
CA ALA A 49 10.73 2.88 14.38
C ALA A 49 9.82 1.67 14.66
N TYR A 50 8.53 1.87 14.89
CA TYR A 50 7.57 0.78 15.13
C TYR A 50 7.45 -0.18 13.94
N TYR A 51 7.33 0.36 12.72
CA TYR A 51 7.27 -0.45 11.50
C TYR A 51 8.60 -1.16 11.20
N TYR A 52 9.73 -0.58 11.63
CA TYR A 52 11.05 -1.17 11.44
C TYR A 52 11.35 -2.35 12.35
N ALA A 53 10.96 -2.29 13.61
CA ALA A 53 11.25 -3.33 14.59
C ALA A 53 10.71 -4.71 14.15
N ASN A 54 9.62 -4.72 13.39
CA ASN A 54 8.90 -5.96 13.03
C ASN A 54 9.23 -6.54 11.64
N LYS A 55 9.89 -5.82 10.72
CA LYS A 55 10.15 -6.30 9.34
C LYS A 55 11.53 -5.97 8.76
N ALA A 56 12.43 -5.44 9.55
CA ALA A 56 13.78 -5.02 9.10
C ALA A 56 14.55 -6.13 8.35
N SER A 57 14.36 -7.39 8.71
CA SER A 57 15.22 -8.49 8.26
C SER A 57 15.03 -8.93 6.80
N LEU A 58 13.84 -8.70 6.18
CA LEU A 58 13.55 -9.28 4.86
C LEU A 58 14.26 -8.59 3.70
N VAL A 59 14.54 -7.30 3.82
CA VAL A 59 15.11 -6.51 2.72
C VAL A 59 16.56 -6.10 2.98
N ASP A 60 17.04 -6.12 4.22
CA ASP A 60 18.39 -5.62 4.59
C ASP A 60 19.51 -6.35 3.85
N LYS A 61 19.37 -7.65 3.60
CA LYS A 61 20.32 -8.44 2.78
C LYS A 61 20.43 -7.97 1.32
N TYR A 62 19.51 -7.16 0.84
CA TYR A 62 19.50 -6.65 -0.53
C TYR A 62 20.08 -5.24 -0.65
N PHE A 63 20.37 -4.59 0.47
CA PHE A 63 21.15 -3.35 0.44
C PHE A 63 22.60 -3.64 0.09
N ARG A 64 23.26 -2.66 -0.48
CA ARG A 64 24.69 -2.71 -0.74
C ARG A 64 25.46 -2.53 0.57
N ARG A 65 26.72 -2.98 0.59
CA ARG A 65 27.59 -2.84 1.76
C ARG A 65 27.62 -1.37 2.26
N GLY A 66 27.47 -1.19 3.56
CA GLY A 66 27.44 0.14 4.20
C GLY A 66 26.13 0.91 4.08
N MET A 67 25.12 0.33 3.39
CA MET A 67 23.81 0.95 3.23
C MET A 67 22.75 0.18 4.00
N SER A 68 21.82 0.88 4.60
CA SER A 68 20.70 0.29 5.32
C SER A 68 19.39 1.07 5.02
N ARG A 69 18.28 0.47 5.39
CA ARG A 69 16.97 1.11 5.29
C ARG A 69 16.94 2.41 6.12
N ILE A 70 17.45 2.35 7.34
CA ILE A 70 17.51 3.50 8.25
C ILE A 70 18.37 4.62 7.68
N SER A 71 19.53 4.29 7.09
CA SER A 71 20.40 5.30 6.50
C SER A 71 19.71 6.07 5.36
N ILE A 72 18.86 5.41 4.58
CA ILE A 72 18.11 6.07 3.50
C ILE A 72 16.95 6.91 4.07
N LEU A 73 16.24 6.44 5.09
CA LEU A 73 15.13 7.18 5.68
C LEU A 73 15.56 8.44 6.41
N ASN A 74 16.75 8.43 7.01
CA ASN A 74 17.32 9.62 7.64
C ASN A 74 17.65 10.73 6.63
N ILE A 75 17.66 10.42 5.33
CA ILE A 75 17.82 11.42 4.28
C ILE A 75 16.45 12.07 4.02
N PRO A 76 16.35 13.41 4.08
CA PRO A 76 15.10 14.11 3.83
C PRO A 76 14.50 13.76 2.46
N LYS A 77 13.16 13.72 2.38
CA LYS A 77 12.44 13.60 1.11
C LYS A 77 12.92 14.70 0.14
N GLY A 78 13.10 14.35 -1.12
CA GLY A 78 13.67 15.23 -2.15
C GLY A 78 15.18 15.12 -2.30
N LYS A 79 15.90 14.58 -1.30
CA LYS A 79 17.35 14.37 -1.32
C LYS A 79 17.77 12.90 -1.27
N ARG A 80 16.82 11.96 -1.21
CA ARG A 80 17.09 10.52 -1.17
C ARG A 80 17.76 10.06 -2.46
N PRO A 81 18.77 9.17 -2.37
CA PRO A 81 19.46 8.67 -3.55
C PRO A 81 18.55 7.73 -4.37
N ALA A 82 18.87 7.55 -5.64
CA ALA A 82 18.18 6.60 -6.51
C ALA A 82 18.33 5.15 -5.96
N PRO A 83 17.28 4.31 -6.04
CA PRO A 83 17.31 2.94 -5.53
C PRO A 83 18.49 2.10 -6.04
N GLU A 84 18.93 2.33 -7.27
CA GLU A 84 20.06 1.66 -7.90
C GLU A 84 21.40 1.93 -7.21
N SER A 85 21.50 3.00 -6.44
CA SER A 85 22.73 3.35 -5.72
C SER A 85 22.88 2.56 -4.41
N TYR A 86 21.77 2.18 -3.77
CA TYR A 86 21.80 1.50 -2.47
C TYR A 86 21.22 0.08 -2.48
N LEU A 87 20.49 -0.33 -3.51
CA LEU A 87 19.98 -1.71 -3.66
C LEU A 87 20.81 -2.51 -4.67
N LYS A 88 20.90 -3.81 -4.46
CA LYS A 88 21.54 -4.75 -5.40
C LYS A 88 20.70 -4.84 -6.68
N ARG A 89 21.31 -4.69 -7.85
CA ARG A 89 20.64 -4.75 -9.16
C ARG A 89 19.83 -6.04 -9.38
N ARG A 90 20.32 -7.18 -8.86
CA ARG A 90 19.60 -8.45 -8.94
C ARG A 90 18.28 -8.41 -8.18
N TYR A 91 18.26 -7.74 -7.04
CA TYR A 91 17.03 -7.55 -6.25
C TYR A 91 16.03 -6.68 -6.99
N ILE A 92 16.45 -5.51 -7.49
CA ILE A 92 15.59 -4.60 -8.26
C ILE A 92 14.95 -5.33 -9.44
N ARG A 93 15.73 -6.04 -10.25
CA ARG A 93 15.23 -6.80 -11.41
C ARG A 93 14.21 -7.86 -11.01
N ARG A 94 14.47 -8.60 -9.91
CA ARG A 94 13.55 -9.61 -9.38
C ARG A 94 12.26 -8.99 -8.87
N HIS A 95 12.34 -7.89 -8.12
CA HIS A 95 11.18 -7.17 -7.60
C HIS A 95 10.28 -6.67 -8.73
N LEU A 96 10.83 -5.98 -9.72
CA LEU A 96 10.05 -5.46 -10.85
C LEU A 96 9.48 -6.56 -11.76
N LYS A 97 10.06 -7.77 -11.75
CA LYS A 97 9.52 -8.91 -12.48
C LYS A 97 8.13 -9.35 -12.00
N TYR A 98 7.81 -9.13 -10.72
CA TYR A 98 6.49 -9.47 -10.17
C TYR A 98 5.34 -8.66 -10.81
N PHE A 99 5.63 -7.51 -11.38
CA PHE A 99 4.66 -6.66 -12.07
C PHE A 99 4.35 -7.10 -13.53
N LYS A 100 4.88 -8.23 -14.00
CA LYS A 100 4.59 -8.76 -15.34
C LYS A 100 3.12 -9.10 -15.55
N GLY A 101 2.44 -9.54 -14.51
CA GLY A 101 1.00 -9.87 -14.51
C GLY A 101 0.08 -8.65 -14.47
N GLY A 102 0.62 -7.45 -14.54
CA GLY A 102 -0.10 -6.20 -14.38
C GLY A 102 0.11 -5.56 -13.01
N ALA A 103 -0.37 -4.34 -12.90
CA ALA A 103 -0.33 -3.54 -11.68
C ALA A 103 -1.68 -2.94 -11.39
N SER A 104 -1.89 -2.48 -10.15
CA SER A 104 -3.08 -1.75 -9.76
C SER A 104 -2.71 -0.61 -8.80
N CYS A 105 -3.55 0.44 -8.80
CA CYS A 105 -3.57 1.44 -7.74
C CYS A 105 -5.01 1.83 -7.42
N ILE A 106 -5.19 2.52 -6.31
CA ILE A 106 -6.48 3.09 -5.92
C ILE A 106 -6.37 4.60 -5.96
N VAL A 107 -7.38 5.24 -6.52
CA VAL A 107 -7.54 6.71 -6.54
C VAL A 107 -8.96 7.06 -6.10
N SER A 108 -9.19 8.27 -5.62
CA SER A 108 -10.58 8.74 -5.41
C SER A 108 -11.24 9.04 -6.76
N LYS A 109 -12.56 8.83 -6.84
CA LYS A 109 -13.36 9.19 -8.02
C LYS A 109 -13.18 10.66 -8.38
N ALA A 110 -13.22 11.56 -7.40
CA ALA A 110 -12.99 12.98 -7.60
C ALA A 110 -11.60 13.30 -8.20
N MET A 111 -10.58 12.51 -7.83
CA MET A 111 -9.25 12.66 -8.43
C MET A 111 -9.25 12.16 -9.88
N LEU A 112 -9.92 11.04 -10.17
CA LEU A 112 -10.03 10.50 -11.51
C LEU A 112 -10.76 11.50 -12.45
N GLU A 113 -11.84 12.11 -11.98
CA GLU A 113 -12.60 13.12 -12.72
C GLU A 113 -11.78 14.40 -12.98
N ARG A 114 -10.94 14.81 -12.01
CA ARG A 114 -10.03 15.96 -12.20
C ARG A 114 -9.00 15.73 -13.30
N TYR A 115 -8.64 14.49 -13.57
CA TYR A 115 -7.73 14.12 -14.67
C TYR A 115 -8.46 13.94 -16.00
N ASP A 116 -9.70 14.44 -16.12
CA ASP A 116 -10.57 14.24 -17.27
C ASP A 116 -9.84 14.49 -18.60
N GLY A 117 -9.54 13.40 -19.26
CA GLY A 117 -8.95 13.39 -20.59
C GLY A 117 -7.45 13.17 -20.69
N ASP A 118 -6.64 13.45 -19.67
CA ASP A 118 -5.17 13.40 -19.78
C ASP A 118 -4.53 12.10 -19.27
N SER A 119 -4.16 12.10 -18.01
CA SER A 119 -3.40 11.00 -17.44
C SER A 119 -3.51 10.97 -15.92
N ILE A 120 -3.64 9.78 -15.33
CA ILE A 120 -3.66 9.57 -13.88
C ILE A 120 -2.23 9.58 -13.34
N GLY A 121 -1.96 10.36 -12.29
CA GLY A 121 -0.67 10.41 -11.63
C GLY A 121 -0.37 11.76 -11.01
N LYS A 122 0.78 11.89 -10.36
CA LYS A 122 1.20 13.10 -9.66
C LYS A 122 1.90 14.09 -10.61
N ALA A 123 2.07 15.34 -10.16
CA ALA A 123 2.71 16.39 -10.93
C ALA A 123 4.15 16.07 -11.34
N ASP A 124 4.86 15.29 -10.55
CA ASP A 124 6.22 14.81 -10.80
C ASP A 124 6.31 13.63 -11.78
N ASN A 125 5.27 13.38 -12.55
CA ASN A 125 5.16 12.25 -13.47
C ASN A 125 5.33 10.89 -12.77
N SER A 126 4.77 10.74 -11.57
CA SER A 126 4.82 9.49 -10.80
C SER A 126 3.42 8.98 -10.42
N GLN A 127 3.28 7.65 -10.42
CA GLN A 127 2.13 6.96 -9.84
C GLN A 127 2.62 5.70 -9.11
N PHE A 128 2.31 5.63 -7.82
CA PHE A 128 2.56 4.44 -7.01
C PHE A 128 1.59 3.33 -7.40
N ILE A 129 2.12 2.14 -7.52
CA ILE A 129 1.37 0.94 -7.89
C ILE A 129 1.82 -0.25 -7.06
N MET A 130 0.96 -1.24 -6.92
CA MET A 130 1.29 -2.58 -6.44
C MET A 130 1.02 -3.63 -7.51
N THR A 131 1.41 -4.88 -7.30
CA THR A 131 1.06 -5.93 -8.27
C THR A 131 -0.46 -6.15 -8.30
N LYS A 132 -1.01 -6.46 -9.47
CA LYS A 132 -2.45 -6.72 -9.60
C LYS A 132 -2.91 -7.84 -8.66
N ALA A 133 -2.15 -8.93 -8.56
CA ALA A 133 -2.49 -10.07 -7.71
C ALA A 133 -2.51 -9.69 -6.21
N GLU A 134 -1.59 -8.85 -5.76
CA GLU A 134 -1.59 -8.38 -4.37
C GLU A 134 -2.74 -7.43 -4.09
N MET A 135 -3.11 -6.56 -5.06
CA MET A 135 -4.31 -5.73 -4.96
C MET A 135 -5.59 -6.59 -4.87
N ASP A 136 -5.69 -7.63 -5.69
CA ASP A 136 -6.81 -8.58 -5.62
C ASP A 136 -6.89 -9.20 -4.20
N SER A 137 -5.74 -9.61 -3.64
CA SER A 137 -5.67 -10.16 -2.28
C SER A 137 -6.10 -9.16 -1.21
N VAL A 138 -5.62 -7.90 -1.29
CA VAL A 138 -6.01 -6.85 -0.34
C VAL A 138 -7.51 -6.61 -0.36
N LEU A 139 -8.10 -6.40 -1.53
CA LEU A 139 -9.53 -6.10 -1.65
C LEU A 139 -10.41 -7.28 -1.21
N THR A 140 -10.00 -8.52 -1.54
CA THR A 140 -10.71 -9.72 -1.07
C THR A 140 -10.69 -9.84 0.45
N LYS A 141 -9.53 -9.66 1.08
CA LYS A 141 -9.36 -9.78 2.54
C LYS A 141 -10.04 -8.67 3.31
N SER A 142 -10.08 -7.48 2.75
CA SER A 142 -10.67 -6.31 3.42
C SER A 142 -12.19 -6.35 3.45
N HIS A 143 -12.84 -7.18 2.62
CA HIS A 143 -14.31 -7.26 2.51
C HIS A 143 -14.99 -5.89 2.43
N GLY A 144 -14.33 -4.91 1.80
CA GLY A 144 -14.82 -3.53 1.69
C GLY A 144 -14.60 -2.66 2.94
N ASP A 145 -13.91 -3.14 3.98
CA ASP A 145 -13.53 -2.30 5.12
C ASP A 145 -12.44 -1.31 4.72
N LEU A 146 -12.77 -0.02 4.77
CA LEU A 146 -11.87 1.07 4.36
C LEU A 146 -10.61 1.13 5.22
N SER A 147 -10.74 0.95 6.54
CA SER A 147 -9.60 1.02 7.46
C SER A 147 -8.60 -0.09 7.19
N CYS A 148 -9.13 -1.28 6.86
CA CYS A 148 -8.31 -2.42 6.45
C CYS A 148 -7.60 -2.16 5.12
N ILE A 149 -8.29 -1.60 4.13
CA ILE A 149 -7.69 -1.24 2.83
C ILE A 149 -6.57 -0.20 3.03
N GLU A 150 -6.81 0.86 3.80
CA GLU A 150 -5.80 1.89 4.08
C GLU A 150 -4.58 1.28 4.77
N HIS A 151 -4.79 0.46 5.81
CA HIS A 151 -3.71 -0.22 6.52
C HIS A 151 -2.87 -1.11 5.59
N GLU A 152 -3.51 -1.99 4.83
CA GLU A 152 -2.82 -2.93 3.94
C GLU A 152 -2.02 -2.21 2.83
N LEU A 153 -2.49 -1.06 2.38
CA LEU A 153 -1.85 -0.27 1.34
C LEU A 153 -0.82 0.76 1.89
N GLY A 154 -0.60 0.80 3.20
CA GLY A 154 0.29 1.79 3.81
C GLY A 154 -0.19 3.23 3.58
N ILE A 155 -1.51 3.43 3.60
CA ILE A 155 -2.14 4.74 3.55
C ILE A 155 -2.42 5.20 4.99
N PRO A 156 -2.14 6.45 5.33
CA PRO A 156 -2.49 6.99 6.64
C PRO A 156 -3.98 6.81 6.95
N SER A 157 -4.30 6.38 8.17
CA SER A 157 -5.67 6.11 8.59
C SER A 157 -6.59 7.32 8.36
N GLY A 158 -7.76 7.09 7.78
CA GLY A 158 -8.76 8.11 7.47
C GLY A 158 -8.44 9.00 6.27
N ALA A 159 -7.35 8.76 5.56
CA ALA A 159 -6.97 9.54 4.37
C ALA A 159 -8.02 9.46 3.25
N TRP A 160 -8.75 8.37 3.19
CA TRP A 160 -9.80 8.13 2.19
C TRP A 160 -11.23 8.19 2.76
N LYS A 161 -11.38 8.61 4.01
CA LYS A 161 -12.70 8.78 4.63
C LYS A 161 -13.61 9.67 3.76
N HIS A 162 -14.86 9.26 3.58
CA HIS A 162 -15.87 9.94 2.75
C HIS A 162 -15.48 10.09 1.27
N ARG A 163 -14.64 9.20 0.74
CA ARG A 163 -14.24 9.22 -0.67
C ARG A 163 -14.76 7.98 -1.40
N VAL A 164 -15.36 8.18 -2.55
CA VAL A 164 -15.62 7.10 -3.49
C VAL A 164 -14.29 6.66 -4.10
N LEU A 165 -13.95 5.40 -3.94
CA LEU A 165 -12.67 4.84 -4.39
C LEU A 165 -12.84 4.11 -5.73
N VAL A 166 -11.83 4.29 -6.57
CA VAL A 166 -11.74 3.64 -7.88
C VAL A 166 -10.43 2.87 -7.95
N ARG A 167 -10.54 1.60 -8.26
CA ARG A 167 -9.40 0.77 -8.62
C ARG A 167 -9.01 1.03 -10.07
N ILE A 168 -7.73 1.20 -10.32
CA ILE A 168 -7.13 1.38 -11.64
C ILE A 168 -6.22 0.20 -11.92
N ASP A 169 -6.58 -0.65 -12.87
CA ASP A 169 -5.78 -1.78 -13.33
C ASP A 169 -4.97 -1.43 -14.56
N ILE A 170 -3.65 -1.62 -14.50
CA ILE A 170 -2.69 -1.30 -15.54
C ILE A 170 -2.11 -2.61 -16.11
N PRO A 171 -2.54 -3.06 -17.31
CA PRO A 171 -2.12 -4.35 -17.85
C PRO A 171 -0.62 -4.43 -18.20
N LYS A 172 -0.02 -3.31 -18.60
CA LYS A 172 1.35 -3.26 -19.12
C LYS A 172 2.19 -2.17 -18.43
N PRO A 173 2.43 -2.26 -17.09
CA PRO A 173 3.12 -1.20 -16.33
C PRO A 173 4.56 -0.97 -16.81
N LYS A 174 5.23 -1.99 -17.36
CA LYS A 174 6.57 -1.86 -17.93
C LYS A 174 6.65 -0.80 -19.05
N LYS A 175 5.57 -0.60 -19.82
CA LYS A 175 5.52 0.42 -20.87
C LYS A 175 5.44 1.85 -20.33
N LEU A 176 5.23 2.01 -19.03
CA LEU A 176 5.13 3.28 -18.32
C LEU A 176 6.35 3.48 -17.39
N ARG A 177 7.54 3.10 -17.82
CA ARG A 177 8.80 3.25 -17.07
C ARG A 177 8.74 2.69 -15.64
N LEU A 178 8.27 1.45 -15.51
CA LEU A 178 8.22 0.74 -14.23
C LEU A 178 9.59 0.76 -13.54
N ARG A 179 9.64 1.27 -12.30
CA ARG A 179 10.86 1.46 -11.51
C ARG A 179 10.60 1.31 -10.00
N MET A 180 11.66 1.14 -9.23
CA MET A 180 11.58 1.20 -7.77
C MET A 180 11.29 2.64 -7.32
N ALA A 181 10.49 2.79 -6.27
CA ALA A 181 10.24 4.09 -5.64
C ALA A 181 11.51 4.57 -4.92
N SER A 182 11.86 5.84 -5.11
CA SER A 182 12.97 6.50 -4.43
C SER A 182 12.58 7.09 -3.07
N GLY A 183 11.27 7.31 -2.88
CA GLY A 183 10.72 8.04 -1.75
C GLY A 183 10.75 9.56 -1.91
N ASN A 184 11.25 10.06 -3.04
CA ASN A 184 11.19 11.48 -3.38
C ASN A 184 9.90 11.86 -4.13
N GLU A 185 9.20 10.87 -4.66
CA GLU A 185 7.97 11.05 -5.42
C GLU A 185 6.92 11.79 -4.59
N VAL A 186 6.14 12.67 -5.22
CA VAL A 186 5.08 13.46 -4.56
C VAL A 186 4.13 12.57 -3.78
N GLY A 187 3.84 11.37 -4.31
CA GLY A 187 2.95 10.39 -3.65
C GLY A 187 3.56 9.64 -2.47
N ALA A 188 4.87 9.72 -2.22
CA ALA A 188 5.49 9.07 -1.06
C ALA A 188 5.01 9.74 0.23
N ASN A 189 4.36 8.98 1.10
CA ASN A 189 3.88 9.40 2.42
C ASN A 189 4.88 9.03 3.53
N VAL A 190 4.53 9.29 4.78
CA VAL A 190 5.36 9.00 5.97
C VAL A 190 5.59 7.50 6.20
N LEU A 191 4.74 6.65 5.63
CA LEU A 191 4.83 5.19 5.74
C LEU A 191 5.68 4.55 4.63
N TRP A 192 6.20 5.36 3.69
CA TRP A 192 7.06 4.85 2.63
C TRP A 192 8.34 4.22 3.18
N LEU A 193 8.71 3.06 2.64
CA LEU A 193 9.92 2.33 3.02
C LEU A 193 10.86 2.10 1.82
N PRO A 194 12.18 2.30 1.99
CA PRO A 194 13.15 1.91 0.97
C PRO A 194 13.14 0.40 0.74
N GLY A 195 13.21 -0.01 -0.52
CA GLY A 195 13.24 -1.43 -0.88
C GLY A 195 12.00 -1.93 -1.61
N GLY A 196 11.00 -1.06 -1.85
CA GLY A 196 9.83 -1.36 -2.68
C GLY A 196 8.83 -2.32 -2.03
N LEU A 197 8.78 -2.36 -0.72
CA LEU A 197 7.73 -3.04 0.03
C LEU A 197 6.99 -2.05 0.91
N LEU A 198 5.67 -2.18 0.94
CA LEU A 198 4.83 -1.54 1.93
C LEU A 198 5.14 -2.06 3.35
N PRO A 199 4.76 -1.35 4.41
CA PRO A 199 4.89 -1.83 5.80
C PRO A 199 4.29 -3.23 6.01
N THR A 200 3.20 -3.53 5.32
CA THR A 200 2.49 -4.82 5.32
C THR A 200 3.19 -5.91 4.52
N GLY A 201 4.24 -5.58 3.75
CA GLY A 201 5.07 -6.50 2.98
C GLY A 201 4.63 -6.70 1.54
N TYR A 202 3.55 -6.08 1.08
CA TYR A 202 3.17 -6.08 -0.33
C TYR A 202 4.18 -5.30 -1.18
N ARG A 203 4.27 -5.65 -2.45
CA ARG A 203 5.21 -5.03 -3.37
C ARG A 203 4.70 -3.72 -3.89
N GLU A 204 5.56 -2.71 -3.80
CA GLU A 204 5.33 -1.38 -4.32
C GLU A 204 6.34 -1.02 -5.41
N ALA A 205 5.89 -0.29 -6.39
CA ALA A 205 6.74 0.29 -7.44
C ALA A 205 6.14 1.62 -7.90
N VAL A 206 6.84 2.29 -8.80
CA VAL A 206 6.39 3.54 -9.42
C VAL A 206 6.44 3.40 -10.94
N ILE A 207 5.44 3.98 -11.59
CA ILE A 207 5.38 4.18 -13.03
C ILE A 207 5.21 5.67 -13.35
N ASP A 208 5.37 6.04 -14.61
CA ASP A 208 4.95 7.35 -15.09
C ASP A 208 3.43 7.48 -15.07
N ARG A 209 2.91 8.69 -15.25
CA ARG A 209 1.47 8.96 -15.35
C ARG A 209 0.83 8.01 -16.36
N ILE A 210 -0.38 7.56 -16.05
CA ILE A 210 -1.10 6.55 -16.82
C ILE A 210 -2.01 7.25 -17.84
N PRO A 211 -1.71 7.20 -19.14
CA PRO A 211 -2.53 7.82 -20.16
C PRO A 211 -3.93 7.20 -20.24
N LYS A 212 -4.93 7.97 -20.66
CA LYS A 212 -6.27 7.49 -21.00
C LYS A 212 -6.18 6.29 -21.94
N GLY A 213 -7.01 5.27 -21.70
CA GLY A 213 -7.01 4.02 -22.50
C GLY A 213 -5.89 3.03 -22.20
N LYS A 214 -4.98 3.32 -21.26
CA LYS A 214 -3.94 2.38 -20.82
C LYS A 214 -4.27 1.67 -19.51
N TYR A 215 -5.47 1.84 -18.99
CA TYR A 215 -5.95 1.24 -17.74
C TYR A 215 -7.42 0.81 -17.87
N LYS A 216 -7.88 0.00 -16.92
CA LYS A 216 -9.30 -0.28 -16.65
C LYS A 216 -9.62 0.29 -15.27
N ALA A 217 -10.77 0.95 -15.15
CA ALA A 217 -11.26 1.51 -13.89
C ALA A 217 -12.46 0.69 -13.40
N SER A 218 -12.55 0.46 -12.09
CA SER A 218 -13.69 -0.16 -11.43
C SER A 218 -13.92 0.47 -10.06
N LEU A 219 -15.18 0.68 -9.69
CA LEU A 219 -15.54 1.17 -8.37
C LEU A 219 -15.21 0.11 -7.31
N ILE A 220 -14.78 0.58 -6.14
CA ILE A 220 -14.61 -0.26 -4.96
C ILE A 220 -15.85 -0.08 -4.10
N VAL A 221 -16.54 -1.20 -3.81
CA VAL A 221 -17.68 -1.21 -2.89
C VAL A 221 -17.13 -1.28 -1.47
N LEU A 222 -17.43 -0.26 -0.67
CA LEU A 222 -17.06 -0.20 0.75
C LEU A 222 -18.22 -0.65 1.62
N THR A 223 -17.93 -1.38 2.69
CA THR A 223 -18.92 -1.75 3.71
C THR A 223 -19.04 -0.62 4.74
N GLY A 224 -20.27 -0.22 5.06
CA GLY A 224 -20.57 0.77 6.11
C GLY A 224 -20.68 2.22 5.66
N GLU A 225 -20.39 2.56 4.42
CA GLU A 225 -20.84 3.80 3.81
C GLU A 225 -22.07 3.51 2.95
N VAL A 226 -23.25 3.88 3.45
CA VAL A 226 -24.46 3.95 2.59
C VAL A 226 -24.11 5.01 1.55
N ASN A 227 -23.95 4.58 0.29
CA ASN A 227 -23.82 5.49 -0.84
C ASN A 227 -25.16 6.22 -1.04
N ASP A 228 -25.41 7.30 -0.30
CA ASP A 228 -26.49 8.23 -0.55
C ASP A 228 -26.25 8.94 -1.89
N GLY A 229 -26.41 8.21 -3.00
CA GLY A 229 -26.24 8.82 -4.31
C GLY A 229 -26.18 7.89 -5.52
N LEU A 230 -26.24 6.57 -5.36
CA LEU A 230 -26.33 5.65 -6.49
C LEU A 230 -27.54 4.74 -6.33
N ALA A 231 -28.75 5.29 -6.55
CA ALA A 231 -29.90 4.49 -6.91
C ALA A 231 -29.57 3.79 -8.24
N VAL A 232 -29.32 2.49 -8.19
CA VAL A 232 -29.28 1.64 -9.39
C VAL A 232 -30.70 1.67 -9.95
N PRO A 233 -30.94 2.17 -11.19
CA PRO A 233 -32.27 2.11 -11.77
C PRO A 233 -32.65 0.63 -11.93
N ASN A 234 -33.70 0.25 -11.25
CA ASN A 234 -34.29 -1.09 -11.31
C ASN A 234 -34.85 -1.31 -12.73
N LYS A 235 -34.19 -2.15 -13.54
CA LYS A 235 -34.61 -2.51 -14.90
C LYS A 235 -35.77 -3.52 -14.90
N ASN A 236 -36.78 -3.34 -14.10
CA ASN A 236 -37.97 -4.20 -14.11
C ASN A 236 -39.28 -3.40 -13.98
N GLU A 237 -39.46 -2.36 -14.83
CA GLU A 237 -40.77 -1.83 -15.08
C GLU A 237 -40.86 -1.42 -16.56
N GLN A 238 -41.10 -2.41 -17.43
CA GLN A 238 -41.82 -2.22 -18.69
C GLN A 238 -42.62 -3.47 -18.95
N LYS A 239 -43.90 -3.37 -18.61
CA LYS A 239 -44.99 -4.07 -19.27
C LYS A 239 -45.82 -3.05 -20.01
#